data_a44c9c7756308179e0d076cb850b9f29
#
_entry.id   a44c9c7756308179e0d076cb850b9f29
#
_cell.length_a   1.000
_cell.length_b   1.000
_cell.length_c   1.000
_cell.angle_alpha   90.00
_cell.angle_beta   90.00
_cell.angle_gamma   90.00
#
_symmetry.space_group_name_H-M   'P 1'
#
loop_
_entity.id
_entity.type
_entity.pdbx_description
1 polymer ?
#
loop_
_entity_poly.entity_id
_entity_poly.type
_entity_poly.pdbx_seq_one_letter_code
_entity_poly.pdbx_strand_id
1 'polypeptide(L)'
;MRKITVSDYTLKELCGKNGSQLLFREKLSVSMAIARYGADVIELPPVRKAKEDAVVYKTISESVKGVRIALPVGSTVEGVETAAECIRSAEHPVLQVSLPVSTVQMEYMYRLKGDKMVALIKTLVEKCRSYSEEVEFEALDATRADFPFLIECINAASSSGATCVSVSDDSGEMMSDEFASFVSEIKKNTTLPLIVKVSDHLSMGVSDALFALKSGADGIKCSTTGTDALSTDSLASALQAKGDKIGVRSGLKFTEIHSDIEALLKSMQKNDSQDEGISGVDGVVFLDASSTVEDVAEAVKSLGYDLGADDEKKVYDAVRRLTEKKSSIGGKELEAVIASSAMQVPATYTLKSYVSTISNMVNAVSNVTLEDENGTLVGVATGDGPIDSAFKAIETCIGHHYELDDFQIQAVTEGKEALGSALVRLRSSGRLYSGNGLSTDICGASIRAYVNALNKIAYEEGHNR
;
A
#
# COMPACT_ATOMS: atom_id res chain seq x y z
N MET A 1 -14.18 -26.53 -22.44
CA MET A 1 -14.38 -25.26 -21.73
C MET A 1 -13.04 -24.62 -21.49
N ARG A 2 -12.89 -23.35 -21.87
CA ARG A 2 -11.69 -22.54 -21.63
C ARG A 2 -11.60 -22.18 -20.15
N LYS A 3 -10.42 -22.41 -19.52
CA LYS A 3 -10.19 -21.89 -18.16
C LYS A 3 -9.94 -20.38 -18.25
N ILE A 4 -10.64 -19.59 -17.43
CA ILE A 4 -10.42 -18.16 -17.30
C ILE A 4 -9.55 -17.86 -16.09
N THR A 5 -8.85 -16.74 -16.13
CA THR A 5 -8.12 -16.20 -14.98
C THR A 5 -9.05 -15.35 -14.13
N VAL A 6 -9.09 -15.59 -12.83
CA VAL A 6 -9.77 -14.73 -11.87
C VAL A 6 -8.72 -14.03 -11.03
N SER A 7 -8.66 -12.70 -11.15
CA SER A 7 -7.80 -11.84 -10.35
C SER A 7 -8.60 -11.16 -9.26
N ASP A 8 -8.24 -11.37 -8.01
CA ASP A 8 -8.93 -10.78 -6.88
C ASP A 8 -8.14 -9.59 -6.32
N TYR A 9 -8.77 -8.42 -6.31
CA TYR A 9 -8.17 -7.19 -5.79
C TYR A 9 -8.79 -6.70 -4.47
N THR A 10 -9.47 -7.58 -3.72
CA THR A 10 -10.09 -7.29 -2.42
C THR A 10 -9.11 -6.61 -1.46
N LEU A 11 -7.89 -7.14 -1.35
CA LEU A 11 -6.89 -6.59 -0.45
C LEU A 11 -6.46 -5.17 -0.87
N LYS A 12 -6.28 -4.95 -2.17
CA LYS A 12 -5.96 -3.64 -2.76
C LYS A 12 -7.06 -2.62 -2.47
N GLU A 13 -8.32 -3.04 -2.55
CA GLU A 13 -9.49 -2.20 -2.28
C GLU A 13 -9.64 -1.87 -0.79
N LEU A 14 -9.55 -2.86 0.09
CA LEU A 14 -9.62 -2.68 1.55
C LEU A 14 -8.56 -1.70 2.05
N CYS A 15 -7.34 -1.77 1.52
CA CYS A 15 -6.26 -0.85 1.88
C CYS A 15 -6.34 0.51 1.17
N GLY A 16 -7.19 0.65 0.15
CA GLY A 16 -7.39 1.88 -0.63
C GLY A 16 -8.44 2.82 -0.07
N LYS A 17 -9.44 2.29 0.64
CA LYS A 17 -10.56 3.08 1.22
C LYS A 17 -10.06 3.89 2.42
N ASN A 18 -10.50 5.13 2.51
CA ASN A 18 -10.11 6.10 3.53
C ASN A 18 -10.17 5.51 4.95
N GLY A 19 -9.01 5.44 5.61
CA GLY A 19 -8.90 5.16 7.04
C GLY A 19 -8.85 3.68 7.46
N SER A 20 -9.23 2.72 6.64
CA SER A 20 -9.15 1.30 7.00
C SER A 20 -7.71 0.79 6.85
N GLN A 21 -6.92 0.93 7.90
CA GLN A 21 -5.60 0.29 7.97
C GLN A 21 -5.77 -1.13 8.49
N LEU A 22 -5.77 -2.10 7.58
CA LEU A 22 -5.71 -3.51 7.97
C LEU A 22 -4.39 -3.78 8.69
N LEU A 23 -4.48 -4.48 9.82
CA LEU A 23 -3.33 -4.99 10.54
C LEU A 23 -2.58 -6.03 9.68
N PHE A 24 -1.31 -6.24 9.97
CA PHE A 24 -0.48 -7.24 9.29
C PHE A 24 -1.17 -8.60 9.20
N ARG A 25 -1.67 -9.11 10.35
CA ARG A 25 -2.37 -10.39 10.43
C ARG A 25 -3.65 -10.44 9.60
N GLU A 26 -4.38 -9.34 9.53
CA GLU A 26 -5.59 -9.23 8.73
C GLU A 26 -5.28 -9.30 7.23
N LYS A 27 -4.25 -8.58 6.76
CA LYS A 27 -3.77 -8.66 5.37
C LYS A 27 -3.38 -10.09 4.98
N LEU A 28 -2.66 -10.78 5.86
CA LEU A 28 -2.27 -12.17 5.66
C LEU A 28 -3.50 -13.08 5.61
N SER A 29 -4.44 -12.93 6.54
CA SER A 29 -5.67 -13.74 6.61
C SER A 29 -6.54 -13.54 5.37
N VAL A 30 -6.72 -12.29 4.90
CA VAL A 30 -7.44 -12.00 3.64
C VAL A 30 -6.76 -12.68 2.46
N SER A 31 -5.43 -12.57 2.34
CA SER A 31 -4.68 -13.20 1.24
C SER A 31 -4.82 -14.72 1.24
N MET A 32 -4.77 -15.35 2.42
CA MET A 32 -4.97 -16.80 2.56
C MET A 32 -6.39 -17.22 2.23
N ALA A 33 -7.41 -16.44 2.58
CA ALA A 33 -8.80 -16.70 2.21
C ALA A 33 -8.99 -16.63 0.70
N ILE A 34 -8.44 -15.58 0.04
CA ILE A 34 -8.49 -15.42 -1.41
C ILE A 34 -7.85 -16.63 -2.12
N ALA A 35 -6.70 -17.09 -1.66
CA ALA A 35 -6.06 -18.27 -2.22
C ALA A 35 -6.92 -19.54 -2.02
N ARG A 36 -7.54 -19.72 -0.87
CA ARG A 36 -8.34 -20.89 -0.50
C ARG A 36 -9.57 -21.01 -1.37
N TYR A 37 -10.28 -19.93 -1.64
CA TYR A 37 -11.46 -19.99 -2.50
C TYR A 37 -11.15 -20.06 -4.00
N GLY A 38 -9.89 -20.08 -4.39
CA GLY A 38 -9.46 -20.47 -5.73
C GLY A 38 -9.35 -19.33 -6.73
N ALA A 39 -9.07 -18.10 -6.32
CA ALA A 39 -8.59 -17.07 -7.22
C ALA A 39 -7.25 -17.48 -7.84
N ASP A 40 -7.00 -17.10 -9.10
CA ASP A 40 -5.76 -17.39 -9.78
C ASP A 40 -4.68 -16.33 -9.51
N VAL A 41 -5.08 -15.11 -9.17
CA VAL A 41 -4.20 -13.97 -8.87
C VAL A 41 -4.72 -13.22 -7.65
N ILE A 42 -3.82 -12.83 -6.75
CA ILE A 42 -4.09 -11.90 -5.64
C ILE A 42 -3.40 -10.59 -5.95
N GLU A 43 -4.15 -9.49 -6.04
CA GLU A 43 -3.59 -8.15 -6.21
C GLU A 43 -3.31 -7.50 -4.86
N LEU A 44 -2.05 -7.20 -4.60
CA LEU A 44 -1.62 -6.46 -3.42
C LEU A 44 -1.81 -4.96 -3.62
N PRO A 45 -1.98 -4.20 -2.53
CA PRO A 45 -1.96 -2.73 -2.58
C PRO A 45 -0.60 -2.22 -3.08
N PRO A 46 -0.56 -1.02 -3.72
CA PRO A 46 0.71 -0.42 -4.10
C PRO A 46 1.58 -0.15 -2.87
N VAL A 47 2.91 -0.26 -3.03
CA VAL A 47 3.87 0.04 -1.97
C VAL A 47 3.77 1.52 -1.60
N ARG A 48 3.44 1.80 -0.35
CA ARG A 48 3.38 3.16 0.22
C ARG A 48 4.52 3.39 1.20
N LYS A 49 4.79 2.40 2.03
CA LYS A 49 5.82 2.40 3.05
C LYS A 49 6.78 1.23 2.78
N ALA A 50 7.84 1.49 2.03
CA ALA A 50 8.69 0.45 1.44
C ALA A 50 9.17 -0.63 2.42
N LYS A 51 9.56 -0.26 3.65
CA LYS A 51 10.05 -1.23 4.64
C LYS A 51 8.93 -2.06 5.28
N GLU A 52 7.82 -1.41 5.65
CA GLU A 52 6.68 -2.06 6.29
C GLU A 52 5.97 -3.00 5.30
N ASP A 53 5.65 -2.48 4.12
CA ASP A 53 4.98 -3.24 3.08
C ASP A 53 5.85 -4.41 2.58
N ALA A 54 7.18 -4.24 2.52
CA ALA A 54 8.10 -5.31 2.14
C ALA A 54 8.01 -6.52 3.09
N VAL A 55 7.93 -6.31 4.40
CA VAL A 55 7.77 -7.41 5.37
C VAL A 55 6.43 -8.11 5.19
N VAL A 56 5.35 -7.32 5.06
CA VAL A 56 4.00 -7.85 4.85
C VAL A 56 3.93 -8.67 3.55
N TYR A 57 4.38 -8.08 2.43
CA TYR A 57 4.26 -8.71 1.11
C TYR A 57 5.18 -9.92 0.96
N LYS A 58 6.36 -9.88 1.57
CA LYS A 58 7.24 -11.04 1.67
C LYS A 58 6.56 -12.18 2.43
N THR A 59 5.96 -11.91 3.58
CA THR A 59 5.26 -12.94 4.37
C THR A 59 4.04 -13.50 3.62
N ILE A 60 3.25 -12.67 2.95
CA ILE A 60 2.16 -13.11 2.08
C ILE A 60 2.71 -14.03 0.97
N SER A 61 3.78 -13.62 0.30
CA SER A 61 4.42 -14.36 -0.78
C SER A 61 4.98 -15.72 -0.33
N GLU A 62 5.44 -15.81 0.90
CA GLU A 62 5.94 -17.06 1.50
C GLU A 62 4.82 -17.99 1.97
N SER A 63 3.70 -17.41 2.46
CA SER A 63 2.58 -18.15 3.05
C SER A 63 1.56 -18.62 2.01
N VAL A 64 1.37 -17.87 0.93
CA VAL A 64 0.41 -18.18 -0.13
C VAL A 64 1.12 -18.90 -1.26
N LYS A 65 0.68 -20.13 -1.58
CA LYS A 65 1.26 -20.99 -2.62
C LYS A 65 0.26 -21.36 -3.70
N GLY A 66 0.76 -21.61 -4.90
CA GLY A 66 -0.06 -22.01 -6.05
C GLY A 66 -0.93 -20.89 -6.64
N VAL A 67 -0.73 -19.63 -6.23
CA VAL A 67 -1.45 -18.45 -6.71
C VAL A 67 -0.44 -17.39 -7.14
N ARG A 68 -0.74 -16.65 -8.17
CA ARG A 68 0.07 -15.50 -8.62
C ARG A 68 -0.13 -14.34 -7.66
N ILE A 69 0.95 -13.65 -7.30
CA ILE A 69 0.93 -12.45 -6.47
C ILE A 69 1.25 -11.25 -7.36
N ALA A 70 0.27 -10.40 -7.59
CA ALA A 70 0.42 -9.20 -8.42
C ALA A 70 0.64 -7.95 -7.53
N LEU A 71 1.64 -7.14 -7.88
CA LEU A 71 1.95 -5.91 -7.16
C LEU A 71 2.13 -4.74 -8.13
N PRO A 72 1.36 -3.64 -7.95
CA PRO A 72 1.52 -2.41 -8.71
C PRO A 72 2.90 -1.77 -8.46
N VAL A 73 3.60 -1.40 -9.54
CA VAL A 73 4.96 -0.86 -9.47
C VAL A 73 5.02 0.68 -9.37
N GLY A 74 3.87 1.35 -9.45
CA GLY A 74 3.83 2.81 -9.53
C GLY A 74 4.28 3.33 -10.90
N SER A 75 4.79 4.57 -10.93
CA SER A 75 5.13 5.27 -12.17
C SER A 75 6.62 5.59 -12.33
N THR A 76 7.49 5.01 -11.50
CA THR A 76 8.94 5.26 -11.53
C THR A 76 9.73 3.97 -11.63
N VAL A 77 10.97 4.06 -12.11
CA VAL A 77 11.89 2.91 -12.19
C VAL A 77 12.23 2.38 -10.80
N GLU A 78 12.42 3.25 -9.83
CA GLU A 78 12.66 2.91 -8.42
C GLU A 78 11.46 2.17 -7.81
N GLY A 79 10.25 2.55 -8.21
CA GLY A 79 9.02 1.85 -7.83
C GLY A 79 9.01 0.39 -8.31
N VAL A 80 9.50 0.14 -9.54
CA VAL A 80 9.66 -1.24 -10.06
C VAL A 80 10.62 -2.03 -9.21
N GLU A 81 11.78 -1.46 -8.86
CA GLU A 81 12.79 -2.14 -8.04
C GLU A 81 12.25 -2.49 -6.65
N THR A 82 11.58 -1.53 -6.04
CA THR A 82 10.95 -1.72 -4.73
C THR A 82 9.86 -2.79 -4.77
N ALA A 83 8.98 -2.76 -5.76
CA ALA A 83 7.91 -3.75 -5.90
C ALA A 83 8.47 -5.16 -6.16
N ALA A 84 9.47 -5.28 -7.03
CA ALA A 84 10.11 -6.54 -7.33
C ALA A 84 10.74 -7.18 -6.09
N GLU A 85 11.42 -6.40 -5.25
CA GLU A 85 12.01 -6.91 -4.00
C GLU A 85 10.93 -7.36 -3.01
N CYS A 86 9.81 -6.63 -2.89
CA CYS A 86 8.71 -6.95 -1.99
C CYS A 86 8.08 -8.33 -2.25
N ILE A 87 7.95 -8.75 -3.52
CA ILE A 87 7.31 -10.02 -3.89
C ILE A 87 8.28 -11.06 -4.44
N ARG A 88 9.58 -10.86 -4.27
CA ARG A 88 10.64 -11.78 -4.75
C ARG A 88 10.47 -13.21 -4.23
N SER A 89 9.88 -13.38 -3.05
CA SER A 89 9.64 -14.69 -2.42
C SER A 89 8.40 -15.41 -2.96
N ALA A 90 7.58 -14.75 -3.79
CA ALA A 90 6.40 -15.37 -4.37
C ALA A 90 6.80 -16.47 -5.36
N GLU A 91 6.02 -17.55 -5.40
CA GLU A 91 6.20 -18.64 -6.36
C GLU A 91 5.98 -18.16 -7.81
N HIS A 92 4.98 -17.26 -7.98
CA HIS A 92 4.63 -16.66 -9.26
C HIS A 92 4.43 -15.14 -9.08
N PRO A 93 5.53 -14.34 -9.06
CA PRO A 93 5.43 -12.90 -8.91
C PRO A 93 4.99 -12.24 -10.21
N VAL A 94 4.00 -11.35 -10.15
CA VAL A 94 3.51 -10.53 -11.26
C VAL A 94 3.77 -9.06 -10.95
N LEU A 95 4.57 -8.38 -11.77
CA LEU A 95 4.72 -6.94 -11.67
C LEU A 95 3.67 -6.24 -12.54
N GLN A 96 2.87 -5.37 -11.93
CA GLN A 96 1.72 -4.73 -12.58
C GLN A 96 2.03 -3.26 -12.87
N VAL A 97 2.10 -2.91 -14.15
CA VAL A 97 2.23 -1.53 -14.63
C VAL A 97 0.82 -0.98 -14.87
N SER A 98 0.29 -0.22 -13.90
CA SER A 98 -1.06 0.35 -13.94
C SER A 98 -0.98 1.83 -14.28
N LEU A 99 -1.36 2.20 -15.51
CA LEU A 99 -1.29 3.58 -16.00
C LEU A 99 -2.58 3.97 -16.73
N PRO A 100 -3.03 5.25 -16.58
CA PRO A 100 -4.21 5.72 -17.28
C PRO A 100 -3.96 5.87 -18.78
N VAL A 101 -4.99 5.55 -19.57
CA VAL A 101 -4.97 5.71 -21.03
C VAL A 101 -6.03 6.69 -21.53
N SER A 102 -6.93 7.16 -20.69
CA SER A 102 -7.85 8.25 -21.03
C SER A 102 -7.15 9.61 -20.93
N THR A 103 -7.45 10.52 -21.84
CA THR A 103 -6.89 11.88 -21.83
C THR A 103 -7.15 12.58 -20.49
N VAL A 104 -8.36 12.41 -19.94
CA VAL A 104 -8.76 13.04 -18.68
C VAL A 104 -7.87 12.60 -17.52
N GLN A 105 -7.67 11.30 -17.35
CA GLN A 105 -6.84 10.80 -16.23
C GLN A 105 -5.34 11.05 -16.47
N MET A 106 -4.85 10.94 -17.71
CA MET A 106 -3.45 11.24 -18.03
C MET A 106 -3.09 12.69 -17.68
N GLU A 107 -3.94 13.65 -18.08
CA GLU A 107 -3.69 15.08 -17.82
C GLU A 107 -3.88 15.43 -16.33
N TYR A 108 -4.93 14.90 -15.71
CA TYR A 108 -5.26 15.22 -14.31
C TYR A 108 -4.27 14.61 -13.31
N MET A 109 -3.95 13.31 -13.48
CA MET A 109 -3.13 12.57 -12.50
C MET A 109 -1.62 12.68 -12.78
N TYR A 110 -1.21 12.69 -14.05
CA TYR A 110 0.20 12.59 -14.42
C TYR A 110 0.72 13.84 -15.13
N ARG A 111 -0.15 14.72 -15.63
CA ARG A 111 0.21 15.86 -16.46
C ARG A 111 1.04 15.47 -17.69
N LEU A 112 0.79 14.29 -18.23
CA LEU A 112 1.49 13.70 -19.37
C LEU A 112 0.59 13.71 -20.62
N LYS A 113 1.21 13.91 -21.78
CA LYS A 113 0.59 13.72 -23.11
C LYS A 113 0.81 12.29 -23.59
N GLY A 114 0.02 11.85 -24.58
CA GLY A 114 0.02 10.48 -25.09
C GLY A 114 1.41 9.93 -25.42
N ASP A 115 2.23 10.62 -26.22
CA ASP A 115 3.58 10.14 -26.58
C ASP A 115 4.46 9.85 -25.36
N LYS A 116 4.37 10.70 -24.33
CA LYS A 116 5.13 10.51 -23.09
C LYS A 116 4.58 9.37 -22.27
N MET A 117 3.26 9.15 -22.30
CA MET A 117 2.64 8.01 -21.62
C MET A 117 3.07 6.70 -22.29
N VAL A 118 3.06 6.61 -23.62
CA VAL A 118 3.56 5.43 -24.35
C VAL A 118 5.03 5.16 -24.02
N ALA A 119 5.88 6.19 -23.95
CA ALA A 119 7.29 6.07 -23.59
C ALA A 119 7.43 5.55 -22.13
N LEU A 120 6.62 6.06 -21.20
CA LEU A 120 6.61 5.60 -19.80
C LEU A 120 6.19 4.14 -19.70
N ILE A 121 5.13 3.73 -20.40
CA ILE A 121 4.69 2.32 -20.45
C ILE A 121 5.84 1.42 -20.89
N LYS A 122 6.52 1.75 -22.01
CA LYS A 122 7.66 0.97 -22.50
C LYS A 122 8.75 0.83 -21.45
N THR A 123 9.18 1.97 -20.89
CA THR A 123 10.26 1.99 -19.88
C THR A 123 9.93 1.12 -18.66
N LEU A 124 8.72 1.24 -18.12
CA LEU A 124 8.33 0.48 -16.93
C LEU A 124 8.15 -1.00 -17.23
N VAL A 125 7.53 -1.37 -18.36
CA VAL A 125 7.34 -2.78 -18.75
C VAL A 125 8.71 -3.45 -19.01
N GLU A 126 9.61 -2.81 -19.75
CA GLU A 126 10.97 -3.33 -19.98
C GLU A 126 11.73 -3.54 -18.66
N LYS A 127 11.61 -2.57 -17.75
CA LYS A 127 12.23 -2.68 -16.42
C LYS A 127 11.61 -3.83 -15.60
N CYS A 128 10.28 -3.99 -15.60
CA CYS A 128 9.60 -5.10 -14.95
C CYS A 128 10.07 -6.45 -15.50
N ARG A 129 10.23 -6.57 -16.81
CA ARG A 129 10.74 -7.81 -17.44
C ARG A 129 12.13 -8.21 -16.99
N SER A 130 12.95 -7.27 -16.54
CA SER A 130 14.27 -7.59 -15.98
C SER A 130 14.21 -8.25 -14.60
N TYR A 131 13.04 -8.18 -13.91
CA TYR A 131 12.84 -8.75 -12.57
C TYR A 131 11.84 -9.90 -12.51
N SER A 132 10.86 -9.94 -13.42
CA SER A 132 9.83 -10.98 -13.43
C SER A 132 9.55 -11.52 -14.83
N GLU A 133 9.23 -12.81 -14.90
CA GLU A 133 8.77 -13.45 -16.13
C GLU A 133 7.30 -13.10 -16.43
N GLU A 134 6.51 -12.70 -15.43
CA GLU A 134 5.12 -12.30 -15.59
C GLU A 134 4.99 -10.79 -15.35
N VAL A 135 4.56 -10.05 -16.37
CA VAL A 135 4.32 -8.61 -16.33
C VAL A 135 2.95 -8.31 -16.91
N GLU A 136 2.12 -7.66 -16.10
CA GLU A 136 0.81 -7.19 -16.52
C GLU A 136 0.86 -5.69 -16.84
N PHE A 137 0.32 -5.30 -17.99
CA PHE A 137 -0.01 -3.90 -18.26
C PHE A 137 -1.50 -3.69 -18.01
N GLU A 138 -1.85 -2.86 -17.03
CA GLU A 138 -3.21 -2.45 -16.70
C GLU A 138 -3.50 -1.06 -17.27
N ALA A 139 -4.32 -1.01 -18.30
CA ALA A 139 -4.81 0.22 -18.91
C ALA A 139 -5.99 0.76 -18.09
N LEU A 140 -5.73 1.76 -17.25
CA LEU A 140 -6.75 2.38 -16.40
C LEU A 140 -7.66 3.29 -17.23
N ASP A 141 -8.96 3.31 -16.90
CA ASP A 141 -9.97 4.14 -17.57
C ASP A 141 -10.04 3.94 -19.09
N ALA A 142 -9.90 2.67 -19.48
CA ALA A 142 -9.74 2.29 -20.89
C ALA A 142 -11.00 2.54 -21.73
N THR A 143 -12.19 2.47 -21.14
CA THR A 143 -13.47 2.72 -21.83
C THR A 143 -13.66 4.16 -22.28
N ARG A 144 -12.97 5.12 -21.63
CA ARG A 144 -12.98 6.54 -22.02
C ARG A 144 -11.75 6.97 -22.83
N ALA A 145 -10.88 6.03 -23.17
CA ALA A 145 -9.71 6.32 -23.99
C ALA A 145 -10.10 6.47 -25.47
N ASP A 146 -9.30 7.26 -26.21
CA ASP A 146 -9.31 7.18 -27.66
C ASP A 146 -8.87 5.77 -28.08
N PHE A 147 -9.71 5.05 -28.84
CA PHE A 147 -9.48 3.65 -29.11
C PHE A 147 -8.17 3.37 -29.88
N PRO A 148 -7.78 4.11 -30.93
CA PRO A 148 -6.47 4.01 -31.56
C PRO A 148 -5.32 4.16 -30.55
N PHE A 149 -5.40 5.14 -29.63
CA PHE A 149 -4.39 5.37 -28.62
C PHE A 149 -4.32 4.22 -27.58
N LEU A 150 -5.47 3.68 -27.17
CA LEU A 150 -5.51 2.48 -26.32
C LEU A 150 -4.75 1.32 -26.97
N ILE A 151 -4.99 1.08 -28.26
CA ILE A 151 -4.30 -0.01 -28.99
C ILE A 151 -2.81 0.30 -29.14
N GLU A 152 -2.42 1.56 -29.32
CA GLU A 152 -1.01 1.96 -29.32
C GLU A 152 -0.33 1.64 -27.97
N CYS A 153 -0.97 1.96 -26.84
CA CYS A 153 -0.49 1.63 -25.50
C CYS A 153 -0.36 0.11 -25.29
N ILE A 154 -1.35 -0.67 -25.69
CA ILE A 154 -1.33 -2.14 -25.60
C ILE A 154 -0.18 -2.72 -26.44
N ASN A 155 0.02 -2.24 -27.66
CA ASN A 155 1.10 -2.68 -28.53
C ASN A 155 2.48 -2.27 -27.99
N ALA A 156 2.58 -1.09 -27.39
CA ALA A 156 3.79 -0.63 -26.73
C ALA A 156 4.15 -1.54 -25.56
N ALA A 157 3.19 -1.87 -24.69
CA ALA A 157 3.39 -2.81 -23.59
C ALA A 157 3.77 -4.21 -24.07
N SER A 158 3.06 -4.73 -25.08
CA SER A 158 3.34 -6.04 -25.68
C SER A 158 4.77 -6.12 -26.25
N SER A 159 5.18 -5.12 -27.03
CA SER A 159 6.52 -5.07 -27.64
C SER A 159 7.64 -4.92 -26.61
N SER A 160 7.34 -4.33 -25.44
CA SER A 160 8.27 -4.17 -24.31
C SER A 160 8.32 -5.39 -23.38
N GLY A 161 7.47 -6.40 -23.62
CA GLY A 161 7.53 -7.68 -22.90
C GLY A 161 6.42 -7.91 -21.89
N ALA A 162 5.31 -7.17 -21.92
CA ALA A 162 4.13 -7.52 -21.14
C ALA A 162 3.62 -8.91 -21.56
N THR A 163 3.23 -9.72 -20.58
CA THR A 163 2.71 -11.08 -20.77
C THR A 163 1.20 -11.16 -20.70
N CYS A 164 0.57 -10.11 -20.19
CA CYS A 164 -0.87 -9.97 -20.04
C CYS A 164 -1.25 -8.50 -20.11
N VAL A 165 -2.43 -8.23 -20.60
CA VAL A 165 -3.05 -6.89 -20.59
C VAL A 165 -4.35 -6.96 -19.82
N SER A 166 -4.58 -5.96 -18.98
CA SER A 166 -5.91 -5.74 -18.41
C SER A 166 -6.43 -4.35 -18.78
N VAL A 167 -7.75 -4.25 -18.94
CA VAL A 167 -8.45 -2.99 -19.20
C VAL A 167 -9.47 -2.76 -18.10
N SER A 168 -9.52 -1.53 -17.57
CA SER A 168 -10.50 -1.18 -16.55
C SER A 168 -11.58 -0.25 -17.12
N ASP A 169 -12.82 -0.54 -16.76
CA ASP A 169 -13.95 0.36 -16.90
C ASP A 169 -14.16 1.08 -15.57
N ASP A 170 -13.45 2.21 -15.40
CA ASP A 170 -13.52 2.96 -14.14
C ASP A 170 -14.76 3.87 -14.09
N SER A 171 -15.39 4.18 -15.24
CA SER A 171 -16.61 4.98 -15.29
C SER A 171 -17.89 4.17 -15.05
N GLY A 172 -17.89 2.90 -15.48
CA GLY A 172 -19.06 2.03 -15.38
C GLY A 172 -20.29 2.52 -16.17
N GLU A 173 -20.07 3.21 -17.28
CA GLU A 173 -21.16 3.84 -18.06
C GLU A 173 -21.55 3.04 -19.29
N MET A 174 -20.75 2.04 -19.70
CA MET A 174 -21.08 1.21 -20.86
C MET A 174 -22.18 0.20 -20.55
N MET A 175 -23.09 0.01 -21.51
CA MET A 175 -24.02 -1.12 -21.48
C MET A 175 -23.27 -2.42 -21.79
N SER A 176 -23.80 -3.56 -21.32
CA SER A 176 -23.10 -4.86 -21.43
C SER A 176 -22.77 -5.27 -22.87
N ASP A 177 -23.58 -4.92 -23.84
CA ASP A 177 -23.33 -5.19 -25.27
C ASP A 177 -22.28 -4.21 -25.87
N GLU A 178 -22.27 -2.96 -25.42
CA GLU A 178 -21.23 -1.99 -25.79
C GLU A 178 -19.88 -2.45 -25.25
N PHE A 179 -19.81 -2.85 -23.97
CA PHE A 179 -18.60 -3.37 -23.34
C PHE A 179 -18.13 -4.67 -24.03
N ALA A 180 -19.05 -5.56 -24.39
CA ALA A 180 -18.75 -6.77 -25.17
C ALA A 180 -18.12 -6.45 -26.52
N SER A 181 -18.64 -5.45 -27.22
CA SER A 181 -18.13 -4.97 -28.50
C SER A 181 -16.73 -4.38 -28.35
N PHE A 182 -16.51 -3.56 -27.31
CA PHE A 182 -15.22 -2.98 -26.96
C PHE A 182 -14.18 -4.08 -26.68
N VAL A 183 -14.48 -5.08 -25.86
CA VAL A 183 -13.61 -6.23 -25.59
C VAL A 183 -13.27 -7.00 -26.86
N SER A 184 -14.28 -7.25 -27.70
CA SER A 184 -14.08 -7.96 -28.99
C SER A 184 -13.13 -7.19 -29.91
N GLU A 185 -13.24 -5.86 -29.97
CA GLU A 185 -12.34 -5.04 -30.79
C GLU A 185 -10.90 -5.06 -30.26
N ILE A 186 -10.70 -4.99 -28.93
CA ILE A 186 -9.37 -5.12 -28.35
C ILE A 186 -8.76 -6.48 -28.70
N LYS A 187 -9.53 -7.57 -28.56
CA LYS A 187 -9.04 -8.93 -28.86
C LYS A 187 -8.63 -9.13 -30.31
N LYS A 188 -9.17 -8.37 -31.26
CA LYS A 188 -8.71 -8.40 -32.67
C LYS A 188 -7.33 -7.75 -32.84
N ASN A 189 -6.94 -6.87 -31.93
CA ASN A 189 -5.73 -6.06 -32.02
C ASN A 189 -4.60 -6.52 -31.08
N THR A 190 -4.81 -7.55 -30.24
CA THR A 190 -3.77 -8.10 -29.37
C THR A 190 -3.80 -9.62 -29.32
N THR A 191 -2.62 -10.22 -29.23
CA THR A 191 -2.44 -11.66 -28.99
C THR A 191 -2.26 -12.00 -27.52
N LEU A 192 -2.05 -10.98 -26.67
CA LEU A 192 -1.90 -11.18 -25.23
C LEU A 192 -3.20 -11.64 -24.59
N PRO A 193 -3.14 -12.44 -23.52
CA PRO A 193 -4.27 -12.64 -22.63
C PRO A 193 -4.86 -11.30 -22.20
N LEU A 194 -6.18 -11.15 -22.34
CA LEU A 194 -6.93 -9.95 -21.98
C LEU A 194 -7.77 -10.21 -20.73
N ILE A 195 -7.50 -9.50 -19.67
CA ILE A 195 -8.28 -9.50 -18.43
C ILE A 195 -9.12 -8.21 -18.41
N VAL A 196 -10.33 -8.26 -17.89
CA VAL A 196 -11.17 -7.07 -17.75
C VAL A 196 -11.52 -6.82 -16.29
N LYS A 197 -11.51 -5.56 -15.91
CA LYS A 197 -12.02 -5.06 -14.64
C LYS A 197 -13.27 -4.24 -14.94
N VAL A 198 -14.40 -4.74 -14.53
CA VAL A 198 -15.69 -4.09 -14.73
C VAL A 198 -16.11 -3.34 -13.47
N SER A 199 -16.77 -2.20 -13.63
CA SER A 199 -17.47 -1.50 -12.56
C SER A 199 -18.83 -2.14 -12.31
N ASP A 200 -19.32 -2.04 -11.08
CA ASP A 200 -20.71 -2.42 -10.75
C ASP A 200 -21.58 -1.19 -10.40
N HIS A 201 -21.13 0.01 -10.81
CA HIS A 201 -21.79 1.28 -10.52
C HIS A 201 -23.27 1.30 -10.94
N LEU A 202 -23.58 0.72 -12.10
CA LEU A 202 -24.95 0.58 -12.59
C LEU A 202 -25.59 -0.78 -12.24
N SER A 203 -24.98 -1.55 -11.33
CA SER A 203 -25.43 -2.92 -10.97
C SER A 203 -25.48 -3.89 -12.16
N MET A 204 -24.60 -3.68 -13.15
CA MET A 204 -24.49 -4.52 -14.35
C MET A 204 -23.19 -5.35 -14.37
N GLY A 205 -22.31 -5.25 -13.36
CA GLY A 205 -20.99 -5.84 -13.38
C GLY A 205 -20.95 -7.33 -13.69
N VAL A 206 -21.92 -8.12 -13.19
CA VAL A 206 -22.03 -9.54 -13.53
C VAL A 206 -22.37 -9.74 -15.00
N SER A 207 -23.30 -8.95 -15.54
CA SER A 207 -23.68 -9.00 -16.95
C SER A 207 -22.48 -8.64 -17.83
N ASP A 208 -21.79 -7.55 -17.52
CA ASP A 208 -20.62 -7.08 -18.26
C ASP A 208 -19.50 -8.11 -18.27
N ALA A 209 -19.25 -8.75 -17.13
CA ALA A 209 -18.27 -9.83 -17.02
C ALA A 209 -18.61 -11.03 -17.90
N LEU A 210 -19.87 -11.50 -17.88
CA LEU A 210 -20.30 -12.63 -18.71
C LEU A 210 -20.25 -12.28 -20.20
N PHE A 211 -20.66 -11.09 -20.59
CA PHE A 211 -20.59 -10.61 -21.97
C PHE A 211 -19.13 -10.44 -22.43
N ALA A 212 -18.26 -9.90 -21.60
CA ALA A 212 -16.83 -9.80 -21.91
C ALA A 212 -16.18 -11.18 -22.12
N LEU A 213 -16.47 -12.15 -21.24
CA LEU A 213 -15.97 -13.53 -21.38
C LEU A 213 -16.46 -14.20 -22.65
N LYS A 214 -17.72 -13.98 -23.03
CA LYS A 214 -18.29 -14.45 -24.28
C LYS A 214 -17.63 -13.80 -25.49
N SER A 215 -17.21 -12.57 -25.38
CA SER A 215 -16.53 -11.77 -26.43
C SER A 215 -15.03 -12.01 -26.51
N GLY A 216 -14.48 -12.89 -25.68
CA GLY A 216 -13.11 -13.35 -25.80
C GLY A 216 -12.16 -12.88 -24.69
N ALA A 217 -12.63 -12.18 -23.67
CA ALA A 217 -11.79 -11.89 -22.50
C ALA A 217 -11.29 -13.18 -21.86
N ASP A 218 -10.02 -13.22 -21.47
CA ASP A 218 -9.34 -14.41 -20.91
C ASP A 218 -9.42 -14.46 -19.38
N GLY A 219 -9.81 -13.36 -18.76
CA GLY A 219 -9.98 -13.28 -17.30
C GLY A 219 -10.81 -12.10 -16.86
N ILE A 220 -11.13 -12.12 -15.57
CA ILE A 220 -11.94 -11.09 -14.88
C ILE A 220 -11.23 -10.69 -13.59
N LYS A 221 -11.23 -9.40 -13.27
CA LYS A 221 -10.89 -8.87 -11.95
C LYS A 221 -12.16 -8.69 -11.13
N CYS A 222 -12.13 -9.11 -9.86
CA CYS A 222 -13.25 -9.01 -8.93
C CYS A 222 -12.77 -8.68 -7.50
N SER A 223 -13.71 -8.30 -6.65
CA SER A 223 -13.46 -8.03 -5.23
C SER A 223 -14.65 -8.48 -4.38
N THR A 224 -14.37 -9.04 -3.21
CA THR A 224 -15.42 -9.49 -2.28
C THR A 224 -16.05 -8.36 -1.47
N THR A 225 -15.44 -7.18 -1.44
CA THR A 225 -15.86 -6.06 -0.57
C THR A 225 -16.37 -4.85 -1.34
N GLY A 226 -16.34 -4.90 -2.67
CA GLY A 226 -16.60 -3.74 -3.51
C GLY A 226 -18.01 -3.21 -3.43
N THR A 227 -18.15 -1.92 -3.21
CA THR A 227 -19.41 -1.18 -3.39
C THR A 227 -19.67 -0.85 -4.86
N ASP A 228 -18.60 -0.62 -5.64
CA ASP A 228 -18.64 -0.31 -7.07
C ASP A 228 -17.84 -1.32 -7.92
N ALA A 229 -17.48 -2.44 -7.31
CA ALA A 229 -16.68 -3.50 -7.92
C ALA A 229 -17.53 -4.76 -8.14
N LEU A 230 -17.23 -5.50 -9.19
CA LEU A 230 -17.82 -6.83 -9.41
C LEU A 230 -17.54 -7.73 -8.21
N SER A 231 -18.59 -8.17 -7.52
CA SER A 231 -18.48 -9.09 -6.39
C SER A 231 -17.97 -10.45 -6.83
N THR A 232 -16.95 -10.97 -6.11
CA THR A 232 -16.41 -12.32 -6.33
C THR A 232 -17.49 -13.40 -6.14
N ASP A 233 -18.38 -13.24 -5.17
CA ASP A 233 -19.49 -14.14 -4.88
C ASP A 233 -20.51 -14.15 -6.04
N SER A 234 -20.91 -12.97 -6.52
CA SER A 234 -21.82 -12.82 -7.64
C SER A 234 -21.23 -13.40 -8.93
N LEU A 235 -19.92 -13.18 -9.17
CA LEU A 235 -19.21 -13.77 -10.31
C LEU A 235 -19.18 -15.30 -10.22
N ALA A 236 -18.84 -15.87 -9.05
CA ALA A 236 -18.79 -17.31 -8.84
C ALA A 236 -20.16 -17.96 -9.08
N SER A 237 -21.23 -17.35 -8.53
CA SER A 237 -22.63 -17.78 -8.75
C SER A 237 -23.00 -17.78 -10.23
N ALA A 238 -22.66 -16.70 -10.93
CA ALA A 238 -22.97 -16.55 -12.35
C ALA A 238 -22.21 -17.57 -13.23
N LEU A 239 -20.92 -17.80 -12.91
CA LEU A 239 -20.09 -18.79 -13.62
C LEU A 239 -20.58 -20.23 -13.36
N GLN A 240 -21.02 -20.53 -12.14
CA GLN A 240 -21.63 -21.82 -11.81
C GLN A 240 -22.93 -22.05 -12.62
N ALA A 241 -23.75 -21.02 -12.74
CA ALA A 241 -25.03 -21.12 -13.42
C ALA A 241 -24.96 -21.07 -14.97
N LYS A 242 -23.98 -20.35 -15.53
CA LYS A 242 -23.90 -20.00 -16.95
C LYS A 242 -22.55 -20.31 -17.62
N GLY A 243 -21.52 -20.66 -16.88
CA GLY A 243 -20.16 -20.89 -17.41
C GLY A 243 -20.16 -21.93 -18.55
N ASP A 244 -20.87 -23.04 -18.37
CA ASP A 244 -20.98 -24.07 -19.40
C ASP A 244 -21.60 -23.54 -20.71
N LYS A 245 -22.61 -22.67 -20.61
CA LYS A 245 -23.29 -22.09 -21.77
C LYS A 245 -22.42 -21.14 -22.58
N ILE A 246 -21.49 -20.45 -21.90
CA ILE A 246 -20.54 -19.54 -22.56
C ILE A 246 -19.17 -20.18 -22.79
N GLY A 247 -19.02 -21.47 -22.45
CA GLY A 247 -17.82 -22.26 -22.74
C GLY A 247 -16.64 -21.97 -21.86
N VAL A 248 -16.84 -21.43 -20.63
CA VAL A 248 -15.77 -21.07 -19.68
C VAL A 248 -15.91 -21.79 -18.36
N ARG A 249 -14.77 -21.90 -17.64
CA ARG A 249 -14.71 -22.40 -16.26
C ARG A 249 -13.69 -21.60 -15.46
N SER A 250 -13.94 -21.41 -14.18
CA SER A 250 -12.99 -20.80 -13.20
C SER A 250 -12.51 -21.83 -12.19
N GLY A 251 -11.52 -21.42 -11.38
CA GLY A 251 -11.06 -22.14 -10.19
C GLY A 251 -11.84 -21.82 -8.93
N LEU A 252 -12.78 -20.86 -8.98
CA LEU A 252 -13.50 -20.39 -7.80
C LEU A 252 -14.34 -21.49 -7.16
N LYS A 253 -14.24 -21.58 -5.84
CA LYS A 253 -14.96 -22.55 -4.99
C LYS A 253 -16.10 -21.84 -4.27
N PHE A 254 -17.28 -21.87 -4.87
CA PHE A 254 -18.45 -21.13 -4.45
C PHE A 254 -18.81 -21.26 -2.96
N THR A 255 -18.68 -22.46 -2.38
CA THR A 255 -19.04 -22.72 -0.98
C THR A 255 -18.07 -22.12 0.03
N GLU A 256 -16.85 -21.82 -0.36
CA GLU A 256 -15.80 -21.30 0.54
C GLU A 256 -15.77 -19.76 0.59
N ILE A 257 -16.25 -19.10 -0.48
CA ILE A 257 -16.19 -17.63 -0.60
C ILE A 257 -17.00 -16.94 0.49
N HIS A 258 -18.23 -17.38 0.69
CA HIS A 258 -19.19 -16.70 1.56
C HIS A 258 -18.83 -16.82 3.05
N SER A 259 -18.43 -18.00 3.52
CA SER A 259 -18.15 -18.24 4.95
C SER A 259 -16.87 -17.57 5.44
N ASP A 260 -15.83 -17.58 4.63
CA ASP A 260 -14.49 -17.14 5.05
C ASP A 260 -14.37 -15.61 5.06
N ILE A 261 -14.97 -14.94 4.09
CA ILE A 261 -14.88 -13.48 3.97
C ILE A 261 -15.87 -12.77 4.88
N GLU A 262 -17.10 -13.29 5.03
CA GLU A 262 -18.00 -12.75 6.06
C GLU A 262 -17.43 -12.87 7.48
N ALA A 263 -16.80 -13.99 7.79
CA ALA A 263 -16.17 -14.19 9.08
C ALA A 263 -15.01 -13.19 9.29
N LEU A 264 -14.19 -12.98 8.28
CA LEU A 264 -13.10 -12.00 8.29
C LEU A 264 -13.61 -10.56 8.42
N LEU A 265 -14.57 -10.15 7.60
CA LEU A 265 -15.14 -8.80 7.66
C LEU A 265 -15.86 -8.54 8.99
N LYS A 266 -16.56 -9.52 9.53
CA LYS A 266 -17.17 -9.42 10.87
C LYS A 266 -16.12 -9.32 11.99
N SER A 267 -14.97 -9.99 11.86
CA SER A 267 -13.88 -9.87 12.84
C SER A 267 -13.23 -8.48 12.78
N MET A 268 -13.07 -7.92 11.59
CA MET A 268 -12.55 -6.57 11.39
C MET A 268 -13.50 -5.48 11.93
N GLN A 269 -14.81 -5.61 11.69
CA GLN A 269 -15.82 -4.68 12.21
C GLN A 269 -15.93 -4.70 13.73
N LYS A 270 -15.71 -5.86 14.36
CA LYS A 270 -15.68 -5.96 15.84
C LYS A 270 -14.48 -5.22 16.44
N ASN A 271 -13.35 -5.21 15.75
CA ASN A 271 -12.17 -4.48 16.21
C ASN A 271 -12.33 -2.96 16.10
N ASP A 272 -13.07 -2.46 15.09
CA ASP A 272 -13.36 -1.02 14.95
C ASP A 272 -14.42 -0.50 15.95
N SER A 273 -15.31 -1.37 16.43
CA SER A 273 -16.37 -1.00 17.39
C SER A 273 -16.01 -1.22 18.87
N GLN A 274 -14.83 -1.77 19.19
CA GLN A 274 -14.39 -2.05 20.56
C GLN A 274 -13.45 -0.99 21.17
N ASP A 275 -13.32 0.19 20.56
CA ASP A 275 -12.63 1.33 21.19
C ASP A 275 -13.43 1.99 22.35
N GLU A 276 -14.64 1.48 22.67
CA GLU A 276 -15.37 1.82 23.90
C GLU A 276 -15.42 0.59 24.82
N GLY A 277 -14.43 0.53 25.69
CA GLY A 277 -14.35 -0.23 26.94
C GLY A 277 -15.22 -1.48 27.09
N ILE A 278 -14.62 -2.68 27.00
CA ILE A 278 -14.93 -3.84 27.86
C ILE A 278 -13.74 -4.83 27.79
N SER A 279 -13.31 -5.24 28.97
CA SER A 279 -12.28 -6.26 29.23
C SER A 279 -12.73 -7.65 28.79
N GLY A 280 -11.83 -8.36 28.10
CA GLY A 280 -11.77 -9.82 28.06
C GLY A 280 -12.49 -10.51 26.92
N VAL A 281 -11.85 -10.58 25.72
CA VAL A 281 -11.99 -11.73 24.80
C VAL A 281 -10.66 -11.89 24.04
N ASP A 282 -10.22 -13.13 23.82
CA ASP A 282 -8.96 -13.54 23.22
C ASP A 282 -8.58 -12.75 21.95
N GLY A 283 -7.41 -12.11 21.98
CA GLY A 283 -6.71 -11.55 20.82
C GLY A 283 -6.53 -10.04 20.79
N VAL A 284 -7.03 -9.27 21.74
CA VAL A 284 -6.80 -7.81 21.82
C VAL A 284 -5.55 -7.56 22.66
N VAL A 285 -4.49 -7.10 21.99
CA VAL A 285 -3.25 -6.68 22.65
C VAL A 285 -3.47 -5.29 23.23
N PHE A 286 -3.44 -5.17 24.55
CA PHE A 286 -3.32 -3.89 25.24
C PHE A 286 -2.03 -3.88 26.06
N LEU A 287 -1.16 -2.94 25.75
CA LEU A 287 0.06 -2.69 26.48
C LEU A 287 -0.11 -1.38 27.26
N ASP A 288 0.33 -1.39 28.51
CA ASP A 288 0.29 -0.23 29.41
C ASP A 288 1.65 0.01 30.08
N ALA A 289 1.70 0.96 31.02
CA ALA A 289 2.93 1.31 31.73
C ALA A 289 3.49 0.17 32.60
N SER A 290 2.70 -0.88 32.91
CA SER A 290 3.13 -2.04 33.69
C SER A 290 3.61 -3.21 32.82
N SER A 291 3.44 -3.14 31.50
CA SER A 291 3.83 -4.19 30.55
C SER A 291 5.33 -4.42 30.55
N THR A 292 5.75 -5.68 30.57
CA THR A 292 7.16 -6.09 30.56
C THR A 292 7.71 -6.19 29.14
N VAL A 293 9.01 -6.44 28.99
CA VAL A 293 9.63 -6.70 27.68
C VAL A 293 9.03 -7.95 27.04
N GLU A 294 8.76 -8.98 27.85
CA GLU A 294 8.16 -10.24 27.42
C GLU A 294 6.72 -10.04 26.92
N ASP A 295 5.92 -9.20 27.60
CA ASP A 295 4.56 -8.86 27.19
C ASP A 295 4.56 -8.15 25.82
N VAL A 296 5.50 -7.21 25.62
CA VAL A 296 5.66 -6.51 24.34
C VAL A 296 6.11 -7.47 23.24
N ALA A 297 7.06 -8.37 23.53
CA ALA A 297 7.53 -9.36 22.57
C ALA A 297 6.42 -10.34 22.16
N GLU A 298 5.60 -10.79 23.12
CA GLU A 298 4.43 -11.66 22.86
C GLU A 298 3.38 -10.92 22.01
N ALA A 299 3.12 -9.64 22.35
CA ALA A 299 2.23 -8.79 21.59
C ALA A 299 2.72 -8.58 20.14
N VAL A 300 4.02 -8.32 19.94
CA VAL A 300 4.65 -8.20 18.61
C VAL A 300 4.47 -9.50 17.81
N LYS A 301 4.71 -10.66 18.43
CA LYS A 301 4.52 -11.97 17.80
C LYS A 301 3.05 -12.25 17.47
N SER A 302 2.12 -11.85 18.35
CA SER A 302 0.68 -12.01 18.10
C SER A 302 0.18 -11.23 16.90
N LEU A 303 0.85 -10.09 16.58
CA LEU A 303 0.60 -9.29 15.37
C LEU A 303 1.28 -9.87 14.12
N GLY A 304 2.10 -10.94 14.26
CA GLY A 304 2.75 -11.63 13.16
C GLY A 304 4.16 -11.15 12.83
N TYR A 305 4.74 -10.25 13.65
CA TYR A 305 6.11 -9.80 13.46
C TYR A 305 7.10 -10.70 14.20
N ASP A 306 8.21 -11.04 13.55
CA ASP A 306 9.37 -11.73 14.15
C ASP A 306 10.55 -10.74 14.15
N LEU A 307 10.83 -10.15 15.31
CA LEU A 307 11.86 -9.14 15.49
C LEU A 307 13.08 -9.76 16.19
N GLY A 308 14.27 -9.25 15.87
CA GLY A 308 15.47 -9.57 16.64
C GLY A 308 15.48 -8.89 18.01
N ALA A 309 16.27 -9.40 18.96
CA ALA A 309 16.32 -8.90 20.33
C ALA A 309 16.61 -7.40 20.47
N ASP A 310 17.42 -6.82 19.57
CA ASP A 310 17.71 -5.39 19.56
C ASP A 310 16.51 -4.55 19.12
N ASP A 311 15.72 -5.06 18.18
CA ASP A 311 14.53 -4.37 17.69
C ASP A 311 13.35 -4.54 18.65
N GLU A 312 13.20 -5.70 19.29
CA GLU A 312 12.25 -5.90 20.41
C GLU A 312 12.48 -4.88 21.52
N LYS A 313 13.74 -4.66 21.89
CA LYS A 313 14.10 -3.66 22.90
C LYS A 313 13.75 -2.23 22.48
N LYS A 314 13.98 -1.87 21.21
CA LYS A 314 13.61 -0.54 20.68
C LYS A 314 12.10 -0.34 20.71
N VAL A 315 11.32 -1.37 20.34
CA VAL A 315 9.86 -1.36 20.41
C VAL A 315 9.40 -1.20 21.86
N TYR A 316 9.94 -1.96 22.79
CA TYR A 316 9.65 -1.84 24.22
C TYR A 316 9.89 -0.43 24.74
N ASP A 317 11.08 0.14 24.45
CA ASP A 317 11.43 1.51 24.89
C ASP A 317 10.49 2.56 24.26
N ALA A 318 9.99 2.33 23.06
CA ALA A 318 9.02 3.21 22.41
C ALA A 318 7.61 3.06 23.01
N VAL A 319 7.15 1.84 23.28
CA VAL A 319 5.90 1.54 23.98
C VAL A 319 5.90 2.21 25.36
N ARG A 320 6.95 2.03 26.15
CA ARG A 320 7.08 2.62 27.47
C ARG A 320 6.98 4.15 27.46
N ARG A 321 7.64 4.82 26.52
CA ARG A 321 7.54 6.29 26.36
C ARG A 321 6.14 6.78 26.01
N LEU A 322 5.39 5.98 25.25
CA LEU A 322 4.02 6.30 24.87
C LEU A 322 3.05 6.07 26.03
N THR A 323 3.23 4.98 26.80
CA THR A 323 2.39 4.67 27.96
C THR A 323 2.61 5.62 29.15
N GLU A 324 3.69 6.42 29.18
CA GLU A 324 3.84 7.54 30.09
C GLU A 324 2.83 8.67 29.83
N LYS A 325 2.31 8.76 28.60
CA LYS A 325 1.40 9.84 28.16
C LYS A 325 0.01 9.34 27.82
N LYS A 326 -0.15 8.04 27.66
CA LYS A 326 -1.39 7.38 27.30
C LYS A 326 -1.59 6.15 28.19
N SER A 327 -2.82 5.89 28.61
CA SER A 327 -3.14 4.81 29.55
C SER A 327 -2.87 3.41 28.98
N SER A 328 -3.05 3.21 27.67
CA SER A 328 -2.81 1.93 26.99
C SER A 328 -2.53 2.10 25.51
N ILE A 329 -1.89 1.12 24.89
CA ILE A 329 -1.56 1.04 23.46
C ILE A 329 -2.23 -0.21 22.89
N GLY A 330 -3.03 -0.03 21.84
CA GLY A 330 -3.70 -1.10 21.10
C GLY A 330 -2.86 -1.66 19.95
N GLY A 331 -3.37 -2.72 19.29
CA GLY A 331 -2.66 -3.41 18.22
C GLY A 331 -2.25 -2.50 17.04
N LYS A 332 -3.13 -1.62 16.55
CA LYS A 332 -2.82 -0.66 15.46
C LYS A 332 -1.69 0.30 15.84
N GLU A 333 -1.69 0.75 17.10
CA GLU A 333 -0.65 1.65 17.61
C GLU A 333 0.67 0.92 17.81
N LEU A 334 0.64 -0.34 18.27
CA LEU A 334 1.83 -1.18 18.39
C LEU A 334 2.46 -1.44 17.01
N GLU A 335 1.67 -1.72 15.97
CA GLU A 335 2.20 -1.83 14.59
C GLU A 335 2.88 -0.54 14.13
N ALA A 336 2.27 0.61 14.39
CA ALA A 336 2.87 1.90 14.06
C ALA A 336 4.17 2.15 14.86
N VAL A 337 4.23 1.70 16.12
CA VAL A 337 5.46 1.72 16.96
C VAL A 337 6.53 0.82 16.36
N ILE A 338 6.20 -0.41 15.96
CA ILE A 338 7.12 -1.35 15.31
C ILE A 338 7.74 -0.70 14.07
N ALA A 339 6.89 -0.16 13.20
CA ALA A 339 7.30 0.49 11.97
C ALA A 339 8.25 1.69 12.19
N SER A 340 8.00 2.48 13.24
CA SER A 340 8.80 3.66 13.54
C SER A 340 10.07 3.37 14.33
N SER A 341 10.13 2.29 15.10
CA SER A 341 11.20 2.02 16.05
C SER A 341 12.12 0.88 15.63
N ALA A 342 11.58 -0.24 15.13
CA ALA A 342 12.34 -1.44 14.80
C ALA A 342 12.89 -1.45 13.36
N MET A 343 12.24 -0.75 12.43
CA MET A 343 12.61 -0.75 11.01
C MET A 343 13.47 0.47 10.61
N GLN A 344 14.20 1.06 11.56
CA GLN A 344 15.06 2.21 11.31
C GLN A 344 16.53 1.80 11.16
N VAL A 345 17.29 2.62 10.42
CA VAL A 345 18.76 2.51 10.38
C VAL A 345 19.37 2.85 11.74
N PRO A 346 20.62 2.41 12.03
CA PRO A 346 21.34 2.86 13.22
C PRO A 346 21.31 4.37 13.35
N ALA A 347 21.01 4.87 14.56
CA ALA A 347 20.86 6.30 14.80
C ALA A 347 22.22 6.99 14.90
N THR A 348 22.52 7.87 13.95
CA THR A 348 23.63 8.83 14.04
C THR A 348 23.23 9.99 14.94
N TYR A 349 21.98 10.43 14.85
CA TYR A 349 21.43 11.51 15.67
C TYR A 349 20.27 10.99 16.53
N THR A 350 20.31 11.29 17.81
CA THR A 350 19.27 10.94 18.79
C THR A 350 18.59 12.19 19.30
N LEU A 351 17.27 12.27 19.23
CA LEU A 351 16.49 13.37 19.80
C LEU A 351 16.46 13.27 21.33
N LYS A 352 17.00 14.29 22.03
CA LYS A 352 16.99 14.37 23.51
C LYS A 352 15.78 15.15 24.01
N SER A 353 15.58 16.36 23.49
CA SER A 353 14.48 17.24 23.91
C SER A 353 14.13 18.23 22.82
N TYR A 354 12.93 18.76 22.90
CA TYR A 354 12.49 19.90 22.10
C TYR A 354 11.52 20.77 22.91
N VAL A 355 11.51 22.05 22.59
CA VAL A 355 10.53 23.02 23.09
C VAL A 355 10.10 23.88 21.90
N SER A 356 8.81 23.99 21.65
CA SER A 356 8.25 24.87 20.62
C SER A 356 7.31 25.87 21.28
N THR A 357 7.55 27.15 21.06
CA THR A 357 6.70 28.26 21.52
C THR A 357 5.92 28.83 20.36
N ILE A 358 4.62 28.86 20.48
CA ILE A 358 3.69 29.31 19.44
C ILE A 358 2.95 30.55 19.93
N SER A 359 2.81 31.54 19.07
CA SER A 359 2.03 32.77 19.33
C SER A 359 1.31 33.18 18.05
N ASN A 360 0.21 33.88 18.20
CA ASN A 360 -0.51 34.51 17.09
C ASN A 360 0.05 35.93 16.76
N MET A 361 1.03 36.41 17.51
CA MET A 361 1.59 37.76 17.37
C MET A 361 3.04 37.77 16.86
N VAL A 362 3.77 36.66 17.07
CA VAL A 362 5.17 36.53 16.66
C VAL A 362 5.39 35.15 16.05
N ASN A 363 6.42 35.03 15.22
CA ASN A 363 6.80 33.74 14.61
C ASN A 363 7.04 32.67 15.68
N ALA A 364 6.73 31.43 15.35
CA ALA A 364 7.04 30.30 16.21
C ALA A 364 8.55 30.16 16.41
N VAL A 365 8.95 29.78 17.61
CA VAL A 365 10.35 29.50 17.96
C VAL A 365 10.47 28.08 18.48
N SER A 366 11.40 27.31 17.94
CA SER A 366 11.71 25.98 18.44
C SER A 366 13.17 25.88 18.86
N ASN A 367 13.39 25.19 19.99
CA ASN A 367 14.68 24.75 20.47
C ASN A 367 14.69 23.22 20.40
N VAL A 368 15.64 22.63 19.67
CA VAL A 368 15.81 21.19 19.55
C VAL A 368 17.19 20.80 20.03
N THR A 369 17.25 19.74 20.82
CA THR A 369 18.49 19.16 21.30
C THR A 369 18.66 17.76 20.74
N LEU A 370 19.70 17.56 19.96
CA LEU A 370 20.14 16.27 19.45
C LEU A 370 21.41 15.81 20.16
N GLU A 371 21.72 14.55 20.07
CA GLU A 371 23.01 13.97 20.49
C GLU A 371 23.55 13.11 19.34
N ASP A 372 24.82 13.25 19.06
CA ASP A 372 25.60 12.39 18.16
C ASP A 372 26.81 11.77 18.90
N GLU A 373 27.69 11.08 18.18
CA GLU A 373 28.92 10.49 18.75
C GLU A 373 29.89 11.52 19.38
N ASN A 374 29.80 12.79 18.97
CA ASN A 374 30.66 13.88 19.43
C ASN A 374 30.06 14.67 20.59
N GLY A 375 28.80 14.45 20.93
CA GLY A 375 28.13 15.08 22.08
C GLY A 375 26.77 15.70 21.75
N THR A 376 26.42 16.71 22.53
CA THR A 376 25.10 17.37 22.45
C THR A 376 25.12 18.52 21.46
N LEU A 377 24.19 18.51 20.55
CA LEU A 377 23.94 19.56 19.55
C LEU A 377 22.65 20.31 19.91
N VAL A 378 22.72 21.63 19.98
CA VAL A 378 21.55 22.47 20.29
C VAL A 378 21.29 23.44 19.13
N GLY A 379 20.08 23.44 18.62
CA GLY A 379 19.64 24.35 17.57
C GLY A 379 18.41 25.14 17.98
N VAL A 380 18.42 26.44 17.68
CA VAL A 380 17.28 27.33 17.90
C VAL A 380 16.95 28.03 16.59
N ALA A 381 15.70 28.00 16.19
CA ALA A 381 15.25 28.69 14.98
C ALA A 381 13.83 29.24 15.11
N THR A 382 13.55 30.24 14.28
CA THR A 382 12.19 30.78 14.09
C THR A 382 11.59 30.26 12.79
N GLY A 383 10.27 30.14 12.73
CA GLY A 383 9.56 29.68 11.56
C GLY A 383 8.12 30.18 11.50
N ASP A 384 7.46 29.93 10.38
CA ASP A 384 6.04 30.33 10.17
C ASP A 384 5.07 29.54 11.06
N GLY A 385 5.53 28.39 11.60
CA GLY A 385 4.80 27.56 12.53
C GLY A 385 5.72 26.65 13.35
N PRO A 386 5.16 25.87 14.31
CA PRO A 386 5.96 25.05 15.22
C PRO A 386 6.75 23.96 14.51
N ILE A 387 6.25 23.42 13.41
CA ILE A 387 6.92 22.38 12.64
C ILE A 387 8.05 22.97 11.81
N ASP A 388 7.80 24.09 11.11
CA ASP A 388 8.82 24.79 10.32
C ASP A 388 9.98 25.28 11.20
N SER A 389 9.67 25.90 12.35
CA SER A 389 10.70 26.33 13.30
C SER A 389 11.50 25.15 13.87
N ALA A 390 10.86 24.00 14.11
CA ALA A 390 11.52 22.79 14.60
C ALA A 390 12.45 22.17 13.55
N PHE A 391 12.03 22.10 12.29
CA PHE A 391 12.86 21.59 11.19
C PHE A 391 14.10 22.47 10.99
N LYS A 392 13.93 23.80 10.95
CA LYS A 392 15.04 24.75 10.91
C LYS A 392 15.97 24.65 12.13
N ALA A 393 15.42 24.38 13.32
CA ALA A 393 16.23 24.16 14.52
C ALA A 393 17.08 22.89 14.41
N ILE A 394 16.54 21.78 13.84
CA ILE A 394 17.29 20.57 13.54
C ILE A 394 18.42 20.87 12.55
N GLU A 395 18.13 21.59 11.47
CA GLU A 395 19.13 22.00 10.48
C GLU A 395 20.24 22.86 11.11
N THR A 396 19.88 23.70 12.08
CA THR A 396 20.87 24.47 12.88
C THR A 396 21.76 23.56 13.74
N CYS A 397 21.18 22.46 14.30
CA CYS A 397 21.98 21.48 15.06
C CYS A 397 23.04 20.81 14.18
N ILE A 398 22.69 20.42 12.97
CA ILE A 398 23.55 19.65 12.06
C ILE A 398 24.40 20.53 11.12
N GLY A 399 24.12 21.84 11.07
CA GLY A 399 24.81 22.78 10.21
C GLY A 399 24.57 22.58 8.71
N HIS A 400 23.49 21.90 8.34
CA HIS A 400 23.15 21.60 6.94
C HIS A 400 21.65 21.72 6.71
N HIS A 401 21.27 22.23 5.53
CA HIS A 401 19.90 22.33 5.06
C HIS A 401 19.59 21.21 4.05
N TYR A 402 18.51 20.50 4.27
CA TYR A 402 17.97 19.50 3.33
C TYR A 402 16.66 19.98 2.73
N GLU A 403 16.50 19.81 1.45
CA GLU A 403 15.25 20.12 0.75
C GLU A 403 14.13 19.17 1.25
N LEU A 404 13.05 19.75 1.79
CA LEU A 404 11.85 19.02 2.18
C LEU A 404 10.99 18.76 0.93
N ASP A 405 10.98 17.53 0.45
CA ASP A 405 10.23 17.13 -0.75
C ASP A 405 8.74 16.86 -0.44
N ASP A 406 8.46 16.21 0.71
CA ASP A 406 7.08 15.89 1.12
C ASP A 406 6.95 15.83 2.64
N PHE A 407 5.81 16.25 3.13
CA PHE A 407 5.45 16.19 4.55
C PHE A 407 3.98 15.84 4.71
N GLN A 408 3.70 14.78 5.43
CA GLN A 408 2.35 14.29 5.67
C GLN A 408 2.13 14.00 7.16
N ILE A 409 0.92 14.29 7.64
CA ILE A 409 0.46 13.96 8.99
C ILE A 409 -0.79 13.10 8.87
N GLN A 410 -0.85 12.01 9.64
CA GLN A 410 -1.98 11.10 9.66
C GLN A 410 -2.30 10.73 11.10
N ALA A 411 -3.59 10.71 11.46
CA ALA A 411 -4.04 10.12 12.72
C ALA A 411 -3.94 8.59 12.63
N VAL A 412 -3.36 7.96 13.64
CA VAL A 412 -3.30 6.49 13.76
C VAL A 412 -4.53 5.98 14.49
N THR A 413 -4.99 6.74 15.51
CA THR A 413 -6.21 6.47 16.27
C THR A 413 -7.03 7.75 16.43
N GLU A 414 -8.28 7.62 16.84
CA GLU A 414 -9.20 8.75 17.10
C GLU A 414 -9.33 9.03 18.61
N GLY A 415 -9.76 10.22 18.98
CA GLY A 415 -10.05 10.62 20.36
C GLY A 415 -9.04 11.59 20.99
N LYS A 416 -9.19 11.90 22.29
CA LYS A 416 -8.38 12.90 23.01
C LYS A 416 -6.91 12.52 23.16
N GLU A 417 -6.61 11.23 23.18
CA GLU A 417 -5.25 10.67 23.30
C GLU A 417 -4.78 10.05 21.98
N ALA A 418 -5.32 10.54 20.86
CA ALA A 418 -4.98 10.04 19.53
C ALA A 418 -3.49 10.11 19.24
N LEU A 419 -2.97 9.03 18.67
CA LEU A 419 -1.59 8.96 18.21
C LEU A 419 -1.50 9.54 16.80
N GLY A 420 -0.61 10.51 16.60
CA GLY A 420 -0.30 11.09 15.29
C GLY A 420 0.95 10.45 14.70
N SER A 421 0.89 10.08 13.43
CA SER A 421 2.04 9.69 12.61
C SER A 421 2.40 10.83 11.68
N ALA A 422 3.70 11.11 11.56
CA ALA A 422 4.23 12.04 10.58
C ALA A 422 5.19 11.31 9.64
N LEU A 423 5.12 11.64 8.35
CA LEU A 423 6.06 11.23 7.33
C LEU A 423 6.80 12.47 6.82
N VAL A 424 8.12 12.41 6.81
CA VAL A 424 8.99 13.44 6.23
C VAL A 424 9.81 12.80 5.12
N ARG A 425 9.91 13.47 3.98
CA ARG A 425 10.81 13.11 2.88
C ARG A 425 11.81 14.23 2.65
N LEU A 426 13.08 13.90 2.81
CA LEU A 426 14.20 14.82 2.56
C LEU A 426 14.93 14.40 1.29
N ARG A 427 15.40 15.39 0.54
CA ARG A 427 16.21 15.20 -0.66
C ARG A 427 17.69 15.44 -0.33
N SER A 428 18.55 14.47 -0.63
CA SER A 428 20.00 14.59 -0.57
C SER A 428 20.64 13.92 -1.80
N SER A 429 21.57 14.61 -2.45
CA SER A 429 22.32 14.09 -3.62
C SER A 429 21.43 13.47 -4.71
N GLY A 430 20.24 14.05 -4.94
CA GLY A 430 19.27 13.58 -5.94
C GLY A 430 18.44 12.37 -5.53
N ARG A 431 18.59 11.87 -4.31
CA ARG A 431 17.80 10.75 -3.72
C ARG A 431 16.82 11.26 -2.67
N LEU A 432 15.75 10.50 -2.46
CA LEU A 432 14.72 10.80 -1.46
C LEU A 432 14.84 9.85 -0.27
N TYR A 433 14.85 10.41 0.93
CA TYR A 433 14.96 9.69 2.20
C TYR A 433 13.73 9.95 3.05
N SER A 434 13.00 8.88 3.37
CA SER A 434 11.77 8.98 4.16
C SER A 434 12.02 8.64 5.61
N GLY A 435 11.49 9.44 6.53
CA GLY A 435 11.45 9.15 7.97
C GLY A 435 10.02 9.17 8.48
N ASN A 436 9.68 8.24 9.35
CA ASN A 436 8.41 8.20 10.08
C ASN A 436 8.63 8.58 11.54
N GLY A 437 7.65 9.23 12.15
CA GLY A 437 7.66 9.57 13.56
C GLY A 437 6.27 9.44 14.18
N LEU A 438 6.21 8.98 15.42
CA LEU A 438 4.99 8.78 16.19
C LEU A 438 5.02 9.57 17.48
N SER A 439 3.92 10.22 17.80
CA SER A 439 3.70 10.90 19.07
C SER A 439 2.22 11.22 19.28
N THR A 440 1.82 11.41 20.53
CA THR A 440 0.54 12.04 20.88
C THR A 440 0.53 13.55 20.57
N ASP A 441 1.68 14.14 20.29
CA ASP A 441 1.89 15.52 19.87
C ASP A 441 2.43 15.57 18.43
N ILE A 442 1.73 16.31 17.57
CA ILE A 442 2.05 16.44 16.14
C ILE A 442 3.46 17.01 15.92
N CYS A 443 3.90 17.98 16.74
CA CYS A 443 5.24 18.54 16.63
C CYS A 443 6.28 17.47 16.94
N GLY A 444 6.06 16.70 18.01
CA GLY A 444 6.93 15.59 18.39
C GLY A 444 6.98 14.47 17.34
N ALA A 445 5.84 14.13 16.71
CA ALA A 445 5.82 13.19 15.61
C ALA A 445 6.64 13.69 14.41
N SER A 446 6.47 14.96 14.03
CA SER A 446 7.16 15.59 12.90
C SER A 446 8.68 15.68 13.11
N ILE A 447 9.12 16.08 14.32
CA ILE A 447 10.54 16.14 14.69
C ILE A 447 11.18 14.76 14.61
N ARG A 448 10.53 13.72 15.14
CA ARG A 448 11.02 12.34 15.06
C ARG A 448 11.11 11.84 13.62
N ALA A 449 10.11 12.17 12.80
CA ALA A 449 10.11 11.82 11.37
C ALA A 449 11.31 12.46 10.65
N TYR A 450 11.59 13.74 10.93
CA TYR A 450 12.74 14.44 10.34
C TYR A 450 14.07 13.82 10.76
N VAL A 451 14.26 13.56 12.07
CA VAL A 451 15.48 12.93 12.61
C VAL A 451 15.66 11.51 12.03
N ASN A 452 14.60 10.76 11.85
CA ASN A 452 14.66 9.42 11.23
C ASN A 452 15.04 9.48 9.75
N ALA A 453 14.55 10.47 8.99
CA ALA A 453 14.99 10.70 7.62
C ALA A 453 16.48 11.09 7.55
N LEU A 454 16.89 11.99 8.46
CA LEU A 454 18.27 12.43 8.61
C LEU A 454 19.23 11.26 8.92
N ASN A 455 18.85 10.36 9.82
CA ASN A 455 19.64 9.17 10.15
C ASN A 455 19.85 8.27 8.93
N LYS A 456 18.86 8.15 8.04
CA LYS A 456 19.01 7.38 6.79
C LYS A 456 20.02 8.03 5.85
N ILE A 457 20.01 9.36 5.74
CA ILE A 457 20.98 10.10 4.93
C ILE A 457 22.39 9.88 5.50
N ALA A 458 22.57 10.07 6.82
CA ALA A 458 23.85 9.89 7.48
C ALA A 458 24.39 8.45 7.35
N TYR A 459 23.53 7.44 7.43
CA TYR A 459 23.90 6.04 7.25
C TYR A 459 24.39 5.73 5.83
N GLU A 460 23.70 6.21 4.80
CA GLU A 460 24.11 5.98 3.41
C GLU A 460 25.35 6.79 3.03
N GLU A 461 25.45 8.04 3.47
CA GLU A 461 26.64 8.87 3.22
C GLU A 461 27.87 8.36 3.96
N GLY A 462 27.71 7.77 5.16
CA GLY A 462 28.77 7.13 5.91
C GLY A 462 29.30 5.83 5.27
N HIS A 463 28.48 5.12 4.52
CA HIS A 463 28.88 3.90 3.79
C HIS A 463 29.50 4.17 2.41
N ASN A 464 29.35 5.40 1.88
CA ASN A 464 29.92 5.82 0.61
C ASN A 464 31.27 6.53 0.72
N ARG A 465 31.84 6.59 1.93
CA ARG A 465 33.22 7.05 2.23
C ARG A 465 34.08 5.87 2.61
#